data_808580513ef8ad34cd6d65d238b7092e
#
_entry.id   808580513ef8ad34cd6d65d238b7092e
#
_cell.length_a   1.000
_cell.length_b   1.000
_cell.length_c   1.000
_cell.angle_alpha   90.00
_cell.angle_beta   90.00
_cell.angle_gamma   90.00
#
_symmetry.space_group_name_H-M   'P 1'
#
loop_
_entity.id
_entity.type
_entity.pdbx_description
1 polymer ?
#
loop_
_entity_poly.entity_id
_entity_poly.type
_entity_poly.pdbx_seq_one_letter_code
_entity_poly.pdbx_strand_id
1 'polypeptide(L)'
;MAGVGGGLSRRAQLFDVALALTLFAADLLLWLLGPRDMWPPSWPVAIAWLSLAYLALALRRRAVPLAVGIMAVQATVPQLVPGLGIGAAALLVVTYTVAAHRSLRYAAVATLTMWLPPVAAALSPLGQQTAAQLPIEVPTAYLLVWNAMLMLVAFFLGRAVYNRRAYVSALEDRAANAELDRQTIVERAVADERRRIARELHDVVAHHVSVMGVLATGTRRALPRDPRAADEALATIEETGRVALREMRRLLFVLRSDAEPAGELEPQPGLPGIDGLLEQIRDAGLPVELI
;
A
#
# COMPACT_ATOMS: atom_id res chain seq x y z
N MET A 1 -5.18 1.79 19.19
CA MET A 1 -5.89 0.53 19.48
C MET A 1 -7.32 0.68 19.00
N ALA A 2 -7.62 0.28 17.79
CA ALA A 2 -8.97 0.24 17.25
C ALA A 2 -9.16 -1.15 16.65
N GLY A 3 -10.20 -1.86 17.14
CA GLY A 3 -10.49 -3.25 16.81
C GLY A 3 -10.88 -3.42 15.35
N VAL A 4 -10.02 -4.10 14.60
CA VAL A 4 -10.35 -4.63 13.27
C VAL A 4 -11.17 -5.91 13.46
N GLY A 5 -12.46 -5.73 13.78
CA GLY A 5 -13.50 -6.74 13.65
C GLY A 5 -13.97 -6.84 12.20
N GLY A 6 -13.06 -6.99 11.25
CA GLY A 6 -13.39 -7.28 9.85
C GLY A 6 -13.83 -8.74 9.72
N GLY A 7 -15.13 -9.01 9.69
CA GLY A 7 -15.68 -10.32 9.36
C GLY A 7 -15.06 -10.80 8.04
N LEU A 8 -14.50 -12.03 8.06
CA LEU A 8 -13.97 -12.68 6.87
C LEU A 8 -14.98 -12.53 5.72
N SER A 9 -14.56 -12.05 4.56
CA SER A 9 -15.45 -11.90 3.42
C SER A 9 -16.13 -13.24 3.11
N ARG A 10 -17.41 -13.24 2.72
CA ARG A 10 -18.13 -14.47 2.35
C ARG A 10 -17.35 -15.31 1.33
N ARG A 11 -16.58 -14.66 0.45
CA ARG A 11 -15.71 -15.34 -0.54
C ARG A 11 -14.57 -16.13 0.14
N ALA A 12 -13.92 -15.57 1.15
CA ALA A 12 -12.85 -16.28 1.88
C ALA A 12 -13.39 -17.49 2.65
N GLN A 13 -14.60 -17.39 3.20
CA GLN A 13 -15.26 -18.50 3.88
C GLN A 13 -15.65 -19.63 2.93
N LEU A 14 -16.24 -19.28 1.77
CA LEU A 14 -16.57 -20.23 0.72
C LEU A 14 -15.32 -20.93 0.19
N PHE A 15 -14.22 -20.22 0.01
CA PHE A 15 -12.95 -20.81 -0.38
C PHE A 15 -12.41 -21.81 0.66
N ASP A 16 -12.47 -21.47 1.96
CA ASP A 16 -12.00 -22.36 3.03
C ASP A 16 -12.86 -23.63 3.13
N VAL A 17 -14.17 -23.51 2.95
CA VAL A 17 -15.08 -24.67 2.92
C VAL A 17 -14.85 -25.51 1.66
N ALA A 18 -14.73 -24.89 0.50
CA ALA A 18 -14.46 -25.60 -0.76
C ALA A 18 -13.13 -26.36 -0.68
N LEU A 19 -12.07 -25.74 -0.16
CA LEU A 19 -10.78 -26.39 0.06
C LEU A 19 -10.90 -27.59 1.01
N ALA A 20 -11.63 -27.43 2.12
CA ALA A 20 -11.84 -28.52 3.07
C ALA A 20 -12.59 -29.70 2.42
N LEU A 21 -13.64 -29.44 1.66
CA LEU A 21 -14.41 -30.46 0.94
C LEU A 21 -13.57 -31.15 -0.14
N THR A 22 -12.77 -30.40 -0.90
CA THR A 22 -11.92 -30.97 -1.95
C THR A 22 -10.86 -31.91 -1.35
N LEU A 23 -10.18 -31.47 -0.29
CA LEU A 23 -9.16 -32.28 0.36
C LEU A 23 -9.78 -33.48 1.08
N PHE A 24 -10.95 -33.34 1.70
CA PHE A 24 -11.70 -34.46 2.27
C PHE A 24 -12.05 -35.51 1.22
N ALA A 25 -12.57 -35.08 0.07
CA ALA A 25 -12.89 -35.95 -1.04
C ALA A 25 -11.64 -36.67 -1.60
N ALA A 26 -10.52 -35.96 -1.66
CA ALA A 26 -9.24 -36.50 -2.11
C ALA A 26 -8.74 -37.62 -1.14
N ASP A 27 -8.76 -37.37 0.18
CA ASP A 27 -8.37 -38.36 1.18
C ASP A 27 -9.30 -39.59 1.13
N LEU A 28 -10.61 -39.36 0.99
CA LEU A 28 -11.58 -40.44 0.85
C LEU A 28 -11.33 -41.27 -0.43
N LEU A 29 -11.03 -40.60 -1.54
CA LEU A 29 -10.69 -41.27 -2.80
C LEU A 29 -9.40 -42.09 -2.68
N LEU A 30 -8.38 -41.56 -2.00
CA LEU A 30 -7.14 -42.32 -1.74
C LEU A 30 -7.40 -43.62 -0.93
N TRP A 31 -8.29 -43.56 0.04
CA TRP A 31 -8.70 -44.79 0.76
C TRP A 31 -9.44 -45.79 -0.12
N LEU A 32 -10.36 -45.28 -0.97
CA LEU A 32 -11.12 -46.15 -1.89
C LEU A 32 -10.24 -46.79 -2.96
N LEU A 33 -9.22 -46.08 -3.44
CA LEU A 33 -8.26 -46.58 -4.43
C LEU A 33 -7.11 -47.38 -3.83
N GLY A 34 -6.92 -47.28 -2.50
CA GLY A 34 -5.89 -48.00 -1.77
C GLY A 34 -6.15 -49.49 -1.66
N PRO A 35 -5.12 -50.28 -1.25
CA PRO A 35 -5.26 -51.73 -1.00
C PRO A 35 -6.35 -51.99 0.03
N ARG A 36 -7.13 -53.08 -0.17
CA ARG A 36 -8.24 -53.44 0.74
C ARG A 36 -7.78 -53.71 2.18
N ASP A 37 -6.54 -54.12 2.36
CA ASP A 37 -5.91 -54.37 3.67
C ASP A 37 -5.70 -53.10 4.50
N MET A 38 -5.75 -51.92 3.82
CA MET A 38 -5.68 -50.60 4.46
C MET A 38 -7.07 -50.00 4.73
N TRP A 39 -8.14 -50.70 4.39
CA TRP A 39 -9.48 -50.17 4.60
C TRP A 39 -9.82 -50.13 6.09
N PRO A 40 -10.53 -49.06 6.52
CA PRO A 40 -10.91 -48.94 7.92
C PRO A 40 -11.87 -50.09 8.32
N PRO A 41 -11.75 -50.60 9.54
CA PRO A 41 -12.65 -51.69 10.03
C PRO A 41 -14.11 -51.22 10.10
N SER A 42 -14.35 -49.91 10.22
CA SER A 42 -15.66 -49.29 10.24
C SER A 42 -15.65 -47.96 9.46
N TRP A 43 -16.24 -47.95 8.25
CA TRP A 43 -16.36 -46.79 7.41
C TRP A 43 -17.07 -45.59 8.08
N PRO A 44 -18.22 -45.76 8.79
CA PRO A 44 -18.89 -44.64 9.44
C PRO A 44 -18.00 -43.93 10.48
N VAL A 45 -17.26 -44.70 11.27
CA VAL A 45 -16.35 -44.16 12.29
C VAL A 45 -15.18 -43.45 11.64
N ALA A 46 -14.58 -44.05 10.62
CA ALA A 46 -13.45 -43.45 9.91
C ALA A 46 -13.83 -42.15 9.18
N ILE A 47 -15.00 -42.13 8.53
CA ILE A 47 -15.53 -40.93 7.89
C ILE A 47 -15.82 -39.81 8.92
N ALA A 48 -16.48 -40.13 10.02
CA ALA A 48 -16.76 -39.21 11.11
C ALA A 48 -15.45 -38.62 11.70
N TRP A 49 -14.46 -39.49 11.91
CA TRP A 49 -13.14 -39.12 12.41
C TRP A 49 -12.41 -38.18 11.42
N LEU A 50 -12.37 -38.52 10.14
CA LEU A 50 -11.74 -37.74 9.11
C LEU A 50 -12.44 -36.38 8.93
N SER A 51 -13.77 -36.36 9.02
CA SER A 51 -14.57 -35.10 8.94
C SER A 51 -14.16 -34.09 10.00
N LEU A 52 -13.71 -34.52 11.18
CA LEU A 52 -13.25 -33.66 12.26
C LEU A 52 -11.99 -32.87 11.85
N ALA A 53 -11.05 -33.47 11.09
CA ALA A 53 -9.88 -32.81 10.57
C ALA A 53 -10.25 -31.68 9.59
N TYR A 54 -11.21 -31.96 8.73
CA TYR A 54 -11.64 -30.98 7.72
C TYR A 54 -12.56 -29.88 8.26
N LEU A 55 -13.30 -30.20 9.35
CA LEU A 55 -13.98 -29.17 10.13
C LEU A 55 -12.97 -28.22 10.78
N ALA A 56 -11.89 -28.73 11.38
CA ALA A 56 -10.83 -27.88 11.90
C ALA A 56 -10.17 -27.02 10.81
N LEU A 57 -9.98 -27.59 9.62
CA LEU A 57 -9.49 -26.86 8.45
C LEU A 57 -10.43 -25.72 8.04
N ALA A 58 -11.74 -25.92 8.04
CA ALA A 58 -12.71 -24.88 7.76
C ALA A 58 -12.73 -23.78 8.83
N LEU A 59 -12.45 -24.13 10.09
CA LEU A 59 -12.42 -23.20 11.23
C LEU A 59 -11.07 -22.49 11.43
N ARG A 60 -10.02 -22.86 10.67
CA ARG A 60 -8.63 -22.44 10.88
C ARG A 60 -8.40 -20.93 10.98
N ARG A 61 -9.28 -20.11 10.41
CA ARG A 61 -9.18 -18.64 10.45
C ARG A 61 -10.02 -18.00 11.55
N ARG A 62 -11.12 -18.65 11.95
CA ARG A 62 -12.06 -18.13 12.94
C ARG A 62 -11.68 -18.51 14.36
N ALA A 63 -11.33 -19.77 14.55
CA ALA A 63 -11.06 -20.36 15.86
C ALA A 63 -9.74 -21.13 15.83
N VAL A 64 -8.62 -20.40 15.62
CA VAL A 64 -7.27 -20.98 15.51
C VAL A 64 -6.91 -21.93 16.67
N PRO A 65 -7.12 -21.56 17.96
CA PRO A 65 -6.80 -22.47 19.06
C PRO A 65 -7.59 -23.76 19.00
N LEU A 66 -8.88 -23.69 18.63
CA LEU A 66 -9.73 -24.85 18.49
C LEU A 66 -9.25 -25.75 17.33
N ALA A 67 -8.93 -25.16 16.19
CA ALA A 67 -8.39 -25.90 15.05
C ALA A 67 -7.07 -26.61 15.40
N VAL A 68 -6.16 -25.92 16.11
CA VAL A 68 -4.91 -26.51 16.61
C VAL A 68 -5.17 -27.67 17.57
N GLY A 69 -6.08 -27.49 18.52
CA GLY A 69 -6.46 -28.57 19.47
C GLY A 69 -7.05 -29.79 18.78
N ILE A 70 -8.00 -29.59 17.86
CA ILE A 70 -8.60 -30.68 17.07
C ILE A 70 -7.52 -31.38 16.24
N MET A 71 -6.60 -30.64 15.59
CA MET A 71 -5.52 -31.24 14.81
C MET A 71 -4.55 -32.04 15.67
N ALA A 72 -4.22 -31.58 16.88
CA ALA A 72 -3.37 -32.31 17.80
C ALA A 72 -3.98 -33.64 18.19
N VAL A 73 -5.28 -33.69 18.53
CA VAL A 73 -6.02 -34.91 18.84
C VAL A 73 -6.10 -35.83 17.61
N GLN A 74 -6.46 -35.25 16.48
CA GLN A 74 -6.65 -35.95 15.21
C GLN A 74 -5.35 -36.59 14.68
N ALA A 75 -4.20 -35.99 14.95
CA ALA A 75 -2.90 -36.56 14.59
C ALA A 75 -2.39 -37.59 15.62
N THR A 76 -2.81 -37.49 16.90
CA THR A 76 -2.32 -38.34 17.99
C THR A 76 -3.08 -39.65 18.12
N VAL A 77 -4.42 -39.62 18.06
CA VAL A 77 -5.26 -40.78 18.29
C VAL A 77 -5.01 -41.94 17.31
N PRO A 78 -4.80 -41.70 16.00
CA PRO A 78 -4.48 -42.76 15.04
C PRO A 78 -3.16 -43.53 15.34
N GLN A 79 -2.24 -42.90 16.08
CA GLN A 79 -1.02 -43.56 16.51
C GLN A 79 -1.28 -44.63 17.59
N LEU A 80 -2.41 -44.53 18.29
CA LEU A 80 -2.78 -45.40 19.40
C LEU A 80 -3.94 -46.35 19.07
N VAL A 81 -4.73 -46.02 18.05
CA VAL A 81 -5.93 -46.78 17.65
C VAL A 81 -5.81 -47.15 16.17
N PRO A 82 -5.63 -48.43 15.85
CA PRO A 82 -5.49 -48.87 14.46
C PRO A 82 -6.78 -48.64 13.67
N GLY A 83 -6.61 -48.39 12.36
CA GLY A 83 -7.72 -48.22 11.43
C GLY A 83 -8.33 -46.79 11.39
N LEU A 84 -7.81 -45.85 12.17
CA LEU A 84 -8.15 -44.45 12.03
C LEU A 84 -7.12 -43.73 11.15
N GLY A 85 -7.58 -42.97 10.17
CA GLY A 85 -6.71 -42.18 9.30
C GLY A 85 -6.34 -40.83 9.90
N ILE A 86 -5.21 -40.30 9.47
CA ILE A 86 -4.78 -38.93 9.76
C ILE A 86 -5.16 -38.05 8.58
N GLY A 87 -5.85 -36.94 8.81
CA GLY A 87 -6.08 -35.92 7.82
C GLY A 87 -4.79 -35.11 7.55
N ALA A 88 -3.79 -35.76 6.92
CA ALA A 88 -2.45 -35.20 6.75
C ALA A 88 -2.46 -33.90 5.98
N ALA A 89 -3.27 -33.78 4.93
CA ALA A 89 -3.43 -32.57 4.16
C ALA A 89 -3.99 -31.42 5.01
N ALA A 90 -5.01 -31.72 5.86
CA ALA A 90 -5.57 -30.72 6.77
C ALA A 90 -4.54 -30.24 7.79
N LEU A 91 -3.75 -31.16 8.36
CA LEU A 91 -2.69 -30.86 9.32
C LEU A 91 -1.62 -29.92 8.72
N LEU A 92 -1.15 -30.18 7.49
CA LEU A 92 -0.18 -29.36 6.79
C LEU A 92 -0.74 -27.96 6.47
N VAL A 93 -2.00 -27.88 5.99
CA VAL A 93 -2.63 -26.58 5.68
C VAL A 93 -2.90 -25.77 6.94
N VAL A 94 -3.27 -26.38 8.06
CA VAL A 94 -3.43 -25.67 9.34
C VAL A 94 -2.08 -25.16 9.83
N THR A 95 -1.02 -25.99 9.78
CA THR A 95 0.35 -25.59 10.13
C THR A 95 0.82 -24.40 9.28
N TYR A 96 0.67 -24.49 7.95
CA TYR A 96 0.96 -23.38 7.04
C TYR A 96 0.16 -22.14 7.40
N THR A 97 -1.14 -22.25 7.64
CA THR A 97 -2.02 -21.12 7.92
C THR A 97 -1.63 -20.38 9.20
N VAL A 98 -1.31 -21.14 10.26
CA VAL A 98 -0.85 -20.58 11.53
C VAL A 98 0.50 -19.87 11.34
N ALA A 99 1.44 -20.47 10.61
CA ALA A 99 2.73 -19.89 10.32
C ALA A 99 2.66 -18.63 9.43
N ALA A 100 1.68 -18.57 8.51
CA ALA A 100 1.48 -17.45 7.58
C ALA A 100 0.71 -16.25 8.15
N HIS A 101 0.03 -16.40 9.31
CA HIS A 101 -0.86 -15.36 9.82
C HIS A 101 -0.62 -14.98 11.30
N ARG A 102 0.25 -15.70 12.03
CA ARG A 102 0.49 -15.47 13.45
C ARG A 102 1.95 -15.12 13.73
N SER A 103 2.19 -14.53 14.91
CA SER A 103 3.55 -14.26 15.37
C SER A 103 4.38 -15.55 15.43
N LEU A 104 5.71 -15.42 15.33
CA LEU A 104 6.62 -16.57 15.34
C LEU A 104 6.43 -17.44 16.57
N ARG A 105 6.33 -16.84 17.76
CA ARG A 105 6.15 -17.57 19.03
C ARG A 105 4.86 -18.39 19.03
N TYR A 106 3.74 -17.76 18.63
CA TYR A 106 2.46 -18.46 18.56
C TYR A 106 2.49 -19.58 17.51
N ALA A 107 3.05 -19.32 16.33
CA ALA A 107 3.15 -20.32 15.27
C ALA A 107 4.02 -21.51 15.68
N ALA A 108 5.14 -21.28 16.36
CA ALA A 108 6.01 -22.33 16.86
C ALA A 108 5.29 -23.18 17.93
N VAL A 109 4.67 -22.55 18.93
CA VAL A 109 3.93 -23.26 19.97
C VAL A 109 2.78 -24.09 19.37
N ALA A 110 1.96 -23.49 18.50
CA ALA A 110 0.85 -24.19 17.86
C ALA A 110 1.33 -25.38 17.00
N THR A 111 2.42 -25.22 16.27
CA THR A 111 3.02 -26.31 15.48
C THR A 111 3.53 -27.42 16.40
N LEU A 112 4.24 -27.10 17.46
CA LEU A 112 4.70 -28.09 18.45
C LEU A 112 3.55 -28.82 19.11
N THR A 113 2.45 -28.12 19.45
CA THR A 113 1.24 -28.72 20.01
C THR A 113 0.59 -29.74 19.04
N MET A 114 0.62 -29.49 17.75
CA MET A 114 0.06 -30.41 16.74
C MET A 114 0.97 -31.61 16.44
N TRP A 115 2.29 -31.46 16.58
CA TRP A 115 3.27 -32.43 16.09
C TRP A 115 3.97 -33.23 17.20
N LEU A 116 4.18 -32.68 18.39
CA LEU A 116 4.84 -33.40 19.51
C LEU A 116 4.00 -34.57 20.07
N PRO A 117 2.70 -34.40 20.34
CA PRO A 117 1.90 -35.49 20.88
C PRO A 117 1.84 -36.72 19.97
N PRO A 118 1.59 -36.60 18.64
CA PRO A 118 1.63 -37.78 17.77
C PRO A 118 3.01 -38.43 17.67
N VAL A 119 4.11 -37.65 17.73
CA VAL A 119 5.46 -38.24 17.79
C VAL A 119 5.67 -39.03 19.08
N ALA A 120 5.27 -38.46 20.22
CA ALA A 120 5.37 -39.15 21.50
C ALA A 120 4.49 -40.44 21.53
N ALA A 121 3.28 -40.36 20.96
CA ALA A 121 2.39 -41.50 20.83
C ALA A 121 2.99 -42.60 19.93
N ALA A 122 3.56 -42.24 18.79
CA ALA A 122 4.20 -43.21 17.88
C ALA A 122 5.41 -43.92 18.49
N LEU A 123 6.16 -43.23 19.37
CA LEU A 123 7.31 -43.79 20.07
C LEU A 123 6.92 -44.59 21.32
N SER A 124 5.66 -44.54 21.78
CA SER A 124 5.16 -45.30 22.91
C SER A 124 5.06 -46.79 22.60
N PRO A 125 5.09 -47.69 23.61
CA PRO A 125 4.91 -49.12 23.39
C PRO A 125 3.59 -49.46 22.64
N LEU A 126 2.52 -48.74 22.95
CA LEU A 126 1.22 -48.90 22.28
C LEU A 126 1.27 -48.45 20.81
N GLY A 127 1.92 -47.31 20.52
CA GLY A 127 2.11 -46.81 19.15
C GLY A 127 2.95 -47.78 18.31
N GLN A 128 3.99 -48.35 18.88
CA GLN A 128 4.81 -49.35 18.18
C GLN A 128 4.01 -50.66 17.91
N GLN A 129 3.16 -51.08 18.85
CA GLN A 129 2.24 -52.22 18.62
C GLN A 129 1.23 -51.91 17.50
N THR A 130 0.69 -50.69 17.47
CA THR A 130 -0.22 -50.27 16.42
C THR A 130 0.49 -50.25 15.05
N ALA A 131 1.71 -49.70 15.00
CA ALA A 131 2.52 -49.68 13.78
C ALA A 131 2.87 -51.08 13.24
N ALA A 132 3.11 -52.04 14.13
CA ALA A 132 3.37 -53.43 13.78
C ALA A 132 2.15 -54.18 13.16
N GLN A 133 0.94 -53.64 13.30
CA GLN A 133 -0.27 -54.16 12.65
C GLN A 133 -0.48 -53.60 11.23
N LEU A 134 0.34 -52.65 10.79
CA LEU A 134 0.23 -52.13 9.42
C LEU A 134 0.75 -53.19 8.41
N PRO A 135 0.09 -53.31 7.25
CA PRO A 135 0.47 -54.31 6.24
C PRO A 135 1.81 -54.00 5.55
N ILE A 136 2.40 -52.83 5.83
CA ILE A 136 3.68 -52.39 5.28
C ILE A 136 4.66 -52.13 6.42
N GLU A 137 5.78 -52.83 6.43
CA GLU A 137 6.88 -52.60 7.38
C GLU A 137 7.68 -51.36 7.00
N VAL A 138 7.22 -50.21 7.50
CA VAL A 138 7.98 -48.95 7.35
C VAL A 138 8.68 -48.63 8.66
N PRO A 139 10.01 -48.45 8.67
CA PRO A 139 10.71 -48.06 9.88
C PRO A 139 10.12 -46.79 10.51
N THR A 140 9.81 -46.82 11.79
CA THR A 140 9.25 -45.68 12.54
C THR A 140 10.11 -44.43 12.36
N ALA A 141 11.45 -44.60 12.34
CA ALA A 141 12.40 -43.49 12.11
C ALA A 141 12.18 -42.81 10.74
N TYR A 142 11.90 -43.59 9.69
CA TYR A 142 11.60 -43.01 8.36
C TYR A 142 10.33 -42.20 8.37
N LEU A 143 9.26 -42.70 9.01
CA LEU A 143 8.00 -41.95 9.13
C LEU A 143 8.16 -40.66 9.92
N LEU A 144 8.94 -40.68 11.01
CA LEU A 144 9.20 -39.50 11.82
C LEU A 144 9.99 -38.45 11.03
N VAL A 145 11.04 -38.89 10.32
CA VAL A 145 11.84 -37.97 9.47
C VAL A 145 11.00 -37.34 8.35
N TRP A 146 10.20 -38.18 7.66
CA TRP A 146 9.29 -37.73 6.60
C TRP A 146 8.27 -36.70 7.10
N ASN A 147 7.61 -37.03 8.21
CA ASN A 147 6.63 -36.12 8.84
C ASN A 147 7.29 -34.83 9.32
N ALA A 148 8.49 -34.88 9.94
CA ALA A 148 9.23 -33.70 10.34
C ALA A 148 9.59 -32.81 9.14
N MET A 149 10.01 -33.42 8.02
CA MET A 149 10.31 -32.69 6.80
C MET A 149 9.08 -31.97 6.25
N LEU A 150 7.95 -32.65 6.15
CA LEU A 150 6.69 -32.04 5.69
C LEU A 150 6.23 -30.91 6.60
N MET A 151 6.34 -31.09 7.92
CA MET A 151 6.06 -30.05 8.92
C MET A 151 6.94 -28.82 8.68
N LEU A 152 8.25 -29.01 8.56
CA LEU A 152 9.19 -27.92 8.33
C LEU A 152 8.89 -27.18 7.04
N VAL A 153 8.61 -27.91 5.95
CA VAL A 153 8.22 -27.30 4.67
C VAL A 153 6.96 -26.45 4.82
N ALA A 154 5.90 -26.99 5.43
CA ALA A 154 4.66 -26.25 5.65
C ALA A 154 4.87 -25.00 6.54
N PHE A 155 5.65 -25.14 7.61
CA PHE A 155 5.98 -24.07 8.54
C PHE A 155 6.79 -22.96 7.85
N PHE A 156 7.91 -23.31 7.20
CA PHE A 156 8.77 -22.33 6.56
C PHE A 156 8.11 -21.66 5.35
N LEU A 157 7.29 -22.39 4.58
CA LEU A 157 6.51 -21.80 3.50
C LEU A 157 5.50 -20.77 4.05
N GLY A 158 4.83 -21.09 5.16
CA GLY A 158 3.97 -20.16 5.86
C GLY A 158 4.73 -18.93 6.35
N ARG A 159 5.91 -19.11 6.95
CA ARG A 159 6.77 -18.00 7.40
C ARG A 159 7.28 -17.14 6.25
N ALA A 160 7.63 -17.75 5.13
CA ALA A 160 8.03 -17.01 3.93
C ALA A 160 6.91 -16.06 3.44
N VAL A 161 5.67 -16.57 3.41
CA VAL A 161 4.49 -15.75 3.04
C VAL A 161 4.23 -14.64 4.08
N TYR A 162 4.35 -14.92 5.37
CA TYR A 162 4.23 -13.92 6.43
C TYR A 162 5.26 -12.79 6.25
N ASN A 163 6.53 -13.15 6.09
CA ASN A 163 7.62 -12.20 5.94
C ASN A 163 7.47 -11.38 4.64
N ARG A 164 7.06 -12.03 3.54
CA ARG A 164 6.81 -11.33 2.26
C ARG A 164 5.70 -10.28 2.40
N ARG A 165 4.60 -10.61 3.08
CA ARG A 165 3.52 -9.65 3.32
C ARG A 165 3.97 -8.48 4.17
N ALA A 166 4.70 -8.74 5.26
CA ALA A 166 5.25 -7.69 6.11
C ALA A 166 6.24 -6.79 5.35
N TYR A 167 7.05 -7.38 4.48
CA TYR A 167 7.99 -6.63 3.63
C TYR A 167 7.27 -5.74 2.62
N VAL A 168 6.25 -6.26 1.93
CA VAL A 168 5.44 -5.48 0.96
C VAL A 168 4.73 -4.33 1.67
N SER A 169 4.09 -4.58 2.82
CA SER A 169 3.45 -3.52 3.61
C SER A 169 4.44 -2.42 4.03
N ALA A 170 5.64 -2.80 4.46
CA ALA A 170 6.67 -1.83 4.82
C ALA A 170 7.17 -1.00 3.62
N LEU A 171 7.18 -1.58 2.40
CA LEU A 171 7.52 -0.84 1.18
C LEU A 171 6.40 0.15 0.79
N GLU A 172 5.14 -0.26 0.91
CA GLU A 172 3.98 0.60 0.64
C GLU A 172 3.96 1.80 1.59
N ASP A 173 4.21 1.57 2.89
CA ASP A 173 4.32 2.64 3.90
C ASP A 173 5.47 3.60 3.58
N ARG A 174 6.64 3.07 3.18
CA ARG A 174 7.79 3.91 2.77
C ARG A 174 7.50 4.72 1.51
N ALA A 175 6.84 4.14 0.51
CA ALA A 175 6.47 4.84 -0.71
C ALA A 175 5.48 5.97 -0.43
N ALA A 176 4.47 5.73 0.41
CA ALA A 176 3.51 6.75 0.83
C ALA A 176 4.19 7.92 1.59
N ASN A 177 5.10 7.61 2.52
CA ASN A 177 5.84 8.64 3.25
C ASN A 177 6.77 9.44 2.32
N ALA A 178 7.47 8.79 1.39
CA ALA A 178 8.33 9.48 0.42
C ALA A 178 7.55 10.44 -0.48
N GLU A 179 6.32 10.09 -0.86
CA GLU A 179 5.45 10.99 -1.65
C GLU A 179 5.00 12.21 -0.83
N LEU A 180 4.64 12.03 0.45
CA LEU A 180 4.32 13.15 1.35
C LEU A 180 5.53 14.08 1.56
N ASP A 181 6.72 13.52 1.75
CA ASP A 181 7.95 14.30 1.89
C ASP A 181 8.24 15.10 0.61
N ARG A 182 8.06 14.47 -0.57
CA ARG A 182 8.22 15.15 -1.86
C ARG A 182 7.27 16.33 -2.02
N GLN A 183 5.99 16.14 -1.68
CA GLN A 183 5.00 17.24 -1.71
C GLN A 183 5.41 18.39 -0.80
N THR A 184 5.84 18.07 0.42
CA THR A 184 6.32 19.08 1.39
C THR A 184 7.55 19.85 0.87
N ILE A 185 8.49 19.16 0.21
CA ILE A 185 9.66 19.79 -0.38
C ILE A 185 9.26 20.75 -1.52
N VAL A 186 8.34 20.33 -2.40
CA VAL A 186 7.84 21.15 -3.50
C VAL A 186 7.13 22.39 -2.95
N GLU A 187 6.23 22.23 -1.97
CA GLU A 187 5.53 23.36 -1.36
C GLU A 187 6.50 24.38 -0.74
N ARG A 188 7.53 23.89 -0.03
CA ARG A 188 8.58 24.76 0.54
C ARG A 188 9.36 25.48 -0.55
N ALA A 189 9.77 24.77 -1.60
CA ALA A 189 10.51 25.37 -2.70
C ALA A 189 9.68 26.49 -3.38
N VAL A 190 8.39 26.28 -3.62
CA VAL A 190 7.47 27.29 -4.16
C VAL A 190 7.33 28.49 -3.21
N ALA A 191 7.20 28.23 -1.90
CA ALA A 191 7.11 29.31 -0.91
C ALA A 191 8.40 30.14 -0.81
N ASP A 192 9.57 29.50 -0.89
CA ASP A 192 10.86 30.15 -0.86
C ASP A 192 11.09 30.98 -2.13
N GLU A 193 10.70 30.46 -3.27
CA GLU A 193 10.74 31.18 -4.55
C GLU A 193 9.86 32.42 -4.52
N ARG A 194 8.61 32.31 -4.05
CA ARG A 194 7.72 33.45 -3.87
C ARG A 194 8.34 34.52 -2.95
N ARG A 195 9.00 34.14 -1.87
CA ARG A 195 9.69 35.08 -0.97
C ARG A 195 10.90 35.75 -1.64
N ARG A 196 11.63 35.02 -2.48
CA ARG A 196 12.75 35.56 -3.25
C ARG A 196 12.25 36.62 -4.21
N ILE A 197 11.22 36.31 -4.99
CA ILE A 197 10.65 37.24 -5.98
C ILE A 197 10.07 38.49 -5.30
N ALA A 198 9.38 38.32 -4.17
CA ALA A 198 8.84 39.44 -3.41
C ALA A 198 9.95 40.40 -2.95
N ARG A 199 11.12 39.87 -2.57
CA ARG A 199 12.30 40.72 -2.25
C ARG A 199 12.86 41.43 -3.47
N GLU A 200 13.06 40.71 -4.57
CA GLU A 200 13.56 41.32 -5.83
C GLU A 200 12.64 42.47 -6.32
N LEU A 201 11.30 42.23 -6.28
CA LEU A 201 10.33 43.27 -6.61
C LEU A 201 10.40 44.46 -5.65
N HIS A 202 10.54 44.21 -4.35
CA HIS A 202 10.66 45.26 -3.35
C HIS A 202 11.92 46.09 -3.57
N ASP A 203 13.05 45.47 -3.88
CA ASP A 203 14.32 46.13 -4.11
C ASP A 203 14.29 47.03 -5.36
N VAL A 204 13.68 46.52 -6.46
CA VAL A 204 13.48 47.28 -7.67
C VAL A 204 12.59 48.52 -7.42
N VAL A 205 11.44 48.30 -6.74
CA VAL A 205 10.51 49.40 -6.42
C VAL A 205 11.17 50.41 -5.49
N ALA A 206 11.82 49.95 -4.41
CA ALA A 206 12.47 50.83 -3.45
C ALA A 206 13.56 51.70 -4.09
N HIS A 207 14.36 51.10 -5.00
CA HIS A 207 15.40 51.82 -5.72
C HIS A 207 14.81 52.97 -6.60
N HIS A 208 13.84 52.64 -7.47
CA HIS A 208 13.25 53.65 -8.37
C HIS A 208 12.48 54.73 -7.61
N VAL A 209 11.71 54.36 -6.58
CA VAL A 209 10.99 55.32 -5.74
C VAL A 209 11.97 56.27 -5.01
N SER A 210 13.09 55.71 -4.50
CA SER A 210 14.12 56.53 -3.83
C SER A 210 14.75 57.57 -4.82
N VAL A 211 15.10 57.14 -6.05
CA VAL A 211 15.63 58.00 -7.09
C VAL A 211 14.63 59.08 -7.45
N MET A 212 13.36 58.71 -7.69
CA MET A 212 12.28 59.70 -7.98
C MET A 212 12.10 60.71 -6.82
N GLY A 213 12.16 60.22 -5.56
CA GLY A 213 12.05 61.09 -4.38
C GLY A 213 13.17 62.13 -4.27
N VAL A 214 14.41 61.73 -4.56
CA VAL A 214 15.57 62.66 -4.59
C VAL A 214 15.41 63.69 -5.71
N LEU A 215 15.09 63.25 -6.94
CA LEU A 215 14.86 64.12 -8.09
C LEU A 215 13.71 65.08 -7.81
N ALA A 216 12.56 64.63 -7.29
CA ALA A 216 11.43 65.50 -6.98
C ALA A 216 11.79 66.59 -5.93
N THR A 217 12.59 66.20 -4.93
CA THR A 217 13.08 67.20 -3.95
C THR A 217 14.02 68.19 -4.54
N GLY A 218 14.92 67.75 -5.44
CA GLY A 218 15.82 68.67 -6.23
C GLY A 218 15.06 69.58 -7.10
N THR A 219 14.08 69.06 -7.88
CA THR A 219 13.21 69.84 -8.80
C THR A 219 12.45 70.95 -8.05
N ARG A 220 11.85 70.61 -6.88
CA ARG A 220 11.14 71.59 -6.06
C ARG A 220 12.02 72.76 -5.62
N ARG A 221 13.33 72.55 -5.40
CA ARG A 221 14.31 73.60 -5.02
C ARG A 221 14.81 74.37 -6.20
N ALA A 222 14.91 73.72 -7.38
CA ALA A 222 15.36 74.34 -8.62
C ALA A 222 14.29 75.27 -9.29
N LEU A 223 13.01 74.85 -9.17
CA LEU A 223 11.88 75.51 -9.86
C LEU A 223 11.83 77.02 -9.75
N PRO A 224 12.12 77.70 -8.61
CA PRO A 224 12.08 79.14 -8.51
C PRO A 224 13.30 79.85 -9.15
N ARG A 225 14.39 79.07 -9.41
CA ARG A 225 15.69 79.63 -9.86
C ARG A 225 16.02 79.24 -11.29
N ASP A 226 15.68 78.04 -11.70
CA ASP A 226 15.92 77.55 -13.05
C ASP A 226 14.73 76.62 -13.46
N PRO A 227 13.69 77.20 -14.10
CA PRO A 227 12.54 76.44 -14.54
C PRO A 227 12.86 75.37 -15.60
N ARG A 228 13.90 75.56 -16.43
CA ARG A 228 14.29 74.56 -17.44
C ARG A 228 14.93 73.36 -16.82
N ALA A 229 15.84 73.54 -15.89
CA ALA A 229 16.42 72.42 -15.12
C ALA A 229 15.36 71.61 -14.31
N ALA A 230 14.34 72.38 -13.84
CA ALA A 230 13.19 71.68 -13.16
C ALA A 230 12.34 70.85 -14.13
N ASP A 231 12.10 71.29 -15.34
CA ASP A 231 11.36 70.60 -16.40
C ASP A 231 12.11 69.34 -16.86
N GLU A 232 13.42 69.44 -17.08
CA GLU A 232 14.29 68.28 -17.39
C GLU A 232 14.29 67.23 -16.28
N ALA A 233 14.30 67.62 -15.01
CA ALA A 233 14.22 66.73 -13.87
C ALA A 233 12.85 66.04 -13.75
N LEU A 234 11.74 66.72 -14.05
CA LEU A 234 10.39 66.16 -14.12
C LEU A 234 10.29 65.10 -15.23
N ALA A 235 10.84 65.38 -16.42
CA ALA A 235 10.90 64.42 -17.51
C ALA A 235 11.68 63.16 -17.13
N THR A 236 12.78 63.30 -16.37
CA THR A 236 13.58 62.23 -15.87
C THR A 236 12.79 61.35 -14.83
N ILE A 237 11.99 61.96 -13.96
CA ILE A 237 11.11 61.28 -13.00
C ILE A 237 10.06 60.47 -13.78
N GLU A 238 9.45 61.08 -14.80
CA GLU A 238 8.44 60.41 -15.60
C GLU A 238 8.98 59.19 -16.34
N GLU A 239 10.13 59.28 -16.97
CA GLU A 239 10.78 58.17 -17.65
C GLU A 239 11.22 57.06 -16.66
N THR A 240 11.79 57.46 -15.50
CA THR A 240 12.14 56.51 -14.43
C THR A 240 10.94 55.73 -13.97
N GLY A 241 9.78 56.37 -13.79
CA GLY A 241 8.51 55.73 -13.44
C GLY A 241 8.01 54.74 -14.51
N ARG A 242 8.12 55.12 -15.78
CA ARG A 242 7.76 54.24 -16.90
C ARG A 242 8.68 53.03 -17.01
N VAL A 243 9.97 53.20 -16.80
CA VAL A 243 10.94 52.10 -16.77
C VAL A 243 10.61 51.12 -15.63
N ALA A 244 10.42 51.64 -14.42
CA ALA A 244 10.06 50.82 -13.26
C ALA A 244 8.78 49.98 -13.48
N LEU A 245 7.75 50.60 -14.06
CA LEU A 245 6.49 49.91 -14.39
C LEU A 245 6.68 48.83 -15.47
N ARG A 246 7.51 49.05 -16.47
CA ARG A 246 7.82 48.04 -17.49
C ARG A 246 8.56 46.84 -16.88
N GLU A 247 9.53 47.13 -16.02
CA GLU A 247 10.32 46.07 -15.36
C GLU A 247 9.48 45.21 -14.40
N MET A 248 8.63 45.85 -13.60
CA MET A 248 7.67 45.14 -12.75
C MET A 248 6.69 44.26 -13.55
N ARG A 249 6.14 44.78 -14.66
CA ARG A 249 5.25 44.00 -15.53
C ARG A 249 5.96 42.79 -16.13
N ARG A 250 7.22 42.95 -16.54
CA ARG A 250 8.03 41.86 -17.07
C ARG A 250 8.25 40.77 -16.03
N LEU A 251 8.59 41.10 -14.79
CA LEU A 251 8.77 40.14 -13.69
C LEU A 251 7.47 39.43 -13.34
N LEU A 252 6.34 40.16 -13.30
CA LEU A 252 5.02 39.56 -13.03
C LEU A 252 4.53 38.67 -14.18
N PHE A 253 4.88 38.97 -15.42
CA PHE A 253 4.52 38.15 -16.58
C PHE A 253 5.23 36.80 -16.55
N VAL A 254 6.51 36.75 -16.21
CA VAL A 254 7.26 35.49 -16.04
C VAL A 254 6.61 34.63 -14.97
N LEU A 255 6.15 35.22 -13.87
CA LEU A 255 5.47 34.48 -12.78
C LEU A 255 4.08 33.94 -13.16
N ARG A 256 3.39 34.67 -14.02
CA ARG A 256 2.05 34.27 -14.46
C ARG A 256 2.12 33.13 -15.48
N SER A 257 3.11 33.13 -16.36
CA SER A 257 3.30 32.05 -17.34
C SER A 257 3.70 30.71 -16.71
N ASP A 258 4.35 30.74 -15.52
CA ASP A 258 4.67 29.50 -14.78
C ASP A 258 3.52 28.96 -13.89
N ALA A 259 2.49 29.81 -13.64
CA ALA A 259 1.39 29.46 -12.72
C ALA A 259 0.10 28.99 -13.43
N GLU A 260 -0.03 29.21 -14.72
CA GLU A 260 -1.16 28.66 -15.48
C GLU A 260 -0.73 27.33 -16.11
N PRO A 261 -1.29 26.18 -15.66
CA PRO A 261 -1.30 25.01 -16.50
C PRO A 261 -2.00 25.41 -17.81
N ALA A 262 -1.51 24.90 -18.94
CA ALA A 262 -2.04 25.13 -20.28
C ALA A 262 -3.51 24.66 -20.40
N GLY A 263 -4.40 25.32 -19.68
CA GLY A 263 -5.82 25.10 -19.65
C GLY A 263 -6.51 26.44 -19.91
N GLU A 264 -7.12 26.53 -21.06
CA GLU A 264 -7.95 27.65 -21.54
C GLU A 264 -7.17 28.95 -21.84
N LEU A 265 -6.33 28.88 -22.88
CA LEU A 265 -6.17 30.05 -23.73
C LEU A 265 -7.59 30.42 -24.20
N GLU A 266 -8.16 31.52 -23.68
CA GLU A 266 -9.27 32.17 -24.37
C GLU A 266 -8.90 32.23 -25.85
N PRO A 267 -9.75 31.73 -26.76
CA PRO A 267 -9.43 31.69 -28.16
C PRO A 267 -9.02 33.13 -28.55
N GLN A 268 -7.80 33.25 -29.09
CA GLN A 268 -7.38 34.55 -29.65
C GLN A 268 -8.53 35.09 -30.46
N PRO A 269 -8.96 36.38 -30.25
CA PRO A 269 -10.05 36.95 -30.98
C PRO A 269 -9.74 36.81 -32.47
N GLY A 270 -10.44 35.90 -33.12
CA GLY A 270 -10.37 35.72 -34.56
C GLY A 270 -10.99 36.92 -35.25
N LEU A 271 -11.05 36.89 -36.59
CA LEU A 271 -11.70 37.90 -37.41
C LEU A 271 -13.06 38.43 -36.89
N PRO A 272 -13.90 37.62 -36.23
CA PRO A 272 -15.14 38.12 -35.61
C PRO A 272 -14.96 39.07 -34.43
N GLY A 273 -13.77 39.12 -33.82
CA GLY A 273 -13.45 40.04 -32.70
C GLY A 273 -12.99 41.41 -33.13
N ILE A 274 -12.75 41.65 -34.42
CA ILE A 274 -12.28 42.93 -34.96
C ILE A 274 -13.31 44.05 -34.76
N ASP A 275 -14.59 43.71 -34.86
CA ASP A 275 -15.66 44.71 -34.69
C ASP A 275 -15.70 45.28 -33.28
N GLY A 276 -15.48 44.44 -32.25
CA GLY A 276 -15.36 44.90 -30.86
C GLY A 276 -14.12 45.74 -30.58
N LEU A 277 -13.01 45.44 -31.26
CA LEU A 277 -11.78 46.25 -31.16
C LEU A 277 -11.96 47.61 -31.83
N LEU A 278 -12.65 47.66 -32.97
CA LEU A 278 -12.99 48.90 -33.67
C LEU A 278 -13.93 49.82 -32.88
N GLU A 279 -14.91 49.24 -32.16
CA GLU A 279 -15.76 50.02 -31.25
C GLU A 279 -14.95 50.60 -30.10
N GLN A 280 -14.07 49.84 -29.46
CA GLN A 280 -13.21 50.33 -28.38
C GLN A 280 -12.28 51.48 -28.85
N ILE A 281 -11.76 51.41 -30.08
CA ILE A 281 -10.90 52.46 -30.67
C ILE A 281 -11.71 53.72 -30.99
N ARG A 282 -12.97 53.58 -31.48
CA ARG A 282 -13.89 54.69 -31.72
C ARG A 282 -14.31 55.40 -30.43
N ASP A 283 -14.60 54.62 -29.37
CA ASP A 283 -14.93 55.18 -28.07
C ASP A 283 -13.75 55.91 -27.43
N ALA A 284 -12.51 55.58 -27.80
CA ALA A 284 -11.31 56.29 -27.41
C ALA A 284 -11.07 57.58 -28.27
N GLY A 285 -12.00 57.91 -29.14
CA GLY A 285 -11.99 59.18 -29.92
C GLY A 285 -11.17 59.14 -31.20
N LEU A 286 -10.77 57.97 -31.71
CA LEU A 286 -10.01 57.81 -32.94
C LEU A 286 -10.94 57.36 -34.08
N PRO A 287 -11.09 58.12 -35.18
CA PRO A 287 -11.88 57.67 -36.33
C PRO A 287 -11.13 56.57 -37.08
N VAL A 288 -11.67 55.35 -37.05
CA VAL A 288 -11.10 54.19 -37.78
C VAL A 288 -12.15 53.61 -38.67
N GLU A 289 -11.86 53.44 -39.97
CA GLU A 289 -12.64 52.72 -40.97
C GLU A 289 -11.89 51.45 -41.42
N LEU A 290 -12.62 50.37 -41.59
CA LEU A 290 -12.11 49.14 -42.22
C LEU A 290 -12.25 49.30 -43.73
N ILE A 291 -11.15 49.20 -44.44
CA ILE A 291 -11.12 49.20 -45.92
C ILE A 291 -10.97 47.75 -46.39
#